data_59af39e39bc2d303f76ad0b92bcce5a6
#
_entry.id   59af39e39bc2d303f76ad0b92bcce5a6
#
_cell.length_a   1.000
_cell.length_b   1.000
_cell.length_c   1.000
_cell.angle_alpha   90.00
_cell.angle_beta   90.00
_cell.angle_gamma   90.00
#
_symmetry.space_group_name_H-M   'P 1'
#
loop_
_entity.id
_entity.type
_entity.pdbx_description
1 polymer ?
#
loop_
_entity_poly.entity_id
_entity_poly.type
_entity_poly.pdbx_seq_one_letter_code
_entity_poly.pdbx_strand_id
1 'polypeptide(L)'
;MWKTSLNIDVTLTNTDWKVYLSRQSIGDFQIARAGWIGDYIDPKSFLDMMVTGRGNNQTGWSNKTYDDFLIKAANSRTEQQRFYHLYKAEKILIDEMPIMPIYTYTRIY
;
A
#
# COMPACT_ATOMS: atom_id res chain seq x y z
N MET A 1 22.49 7.58 -0.51
CA MET A 1 21.37 8.54 -0.47
C MET A 1 20.77 8.66 0.94
N TRP A 2 20.23 7.60 1.55
CA TRP A 2 19.61 7.69 2.89
C TRP A 2 20.60 8.05 3.99
N LYS A 3 21.83 7.52 3.93
CA LYS A 3 22.89 7.89 4.89
C LYS A 3 23.22 9.38 4.84
N THR A 4 23.38 9.93 3.64
CA THR A 4 23.77 11.35 3.46
C THR A 4 22.65 12.33 3.75
N SER A 5 21.41 11.97 3.42
CA SER A 5 20.25 12.88 3.55
C SER A 5 19.51 12.73 4.87
N LEU A 6 19.46 11.53 5.44
CA LEU A 6 18.65 11.21 6.62
C LEU A 6 19.49 10.66 7.78
N ASN A 7 20.79 10.44 7.59
CA ASN A 7 21.68 9.77 8.53
C ASN A 7 21.19 8.35 8.94
N ILE A 8 20.55 7.65 8.00
CA ILE A 8 20.05 6.28 8.19
C ILE A 8 20.97 5.31 7.47
N ASP A 9 21.51 4.33 8.20
CA ASP A 9 22.28 3.23 7.63
C ASP A 9 21.34 2.15 7.09
N VAL A 10 21.48 1.83 5.81
CA VAL A 10 20.67 0.83 5.10
C VAL A 10 21.59 -0.21 4.48
N THR A 11 21.31 -1.47 4.77
CA THR A 11 21.91 -2.63 4.12
C THR A 11 20.93 -3.21 3.12
N LEU A 12 21.30 -3.24 1.85
CA LEU A 12 20.49 -3.86 0.81
C LEU A 12 20.73 -5.37 0.79
N THR A 13 19.64 -6.14 0.87
CA THR A 13 19.67 -7.59 0.73
C THR A 13 18.93 -7.98 -0.55
N ASN A 14 19.62 -8.68 -1.45
CA ASN A 14 19.02 -9.23 -2.65
C ASN A 14 18.84 -10.73 -2.47
N THR A 15 17.65 -11.24 -2.77
CA THR A 15 17.31 -12.67 -2.62
C THR A 15 16.64 -13.20 -3.88
N ASP A 16 16.63 -14.52 -4.04
CA ASP A 16 15.84 -15.19 -5.06
C ASP A 16 14.35 -14.81 -4.94
N TRP A 17 13.66 -14.78 -6.08
CA TRP A 17 12.25 -14.36 -6.15
C TRP A 17 11.32 -15.17 -5.23
N LYS A 18 11.51 -16.49 -5.15
CA LYS A 18 10.69 -17.35 -4.29
C LYS A 18 10.93 -17.07 -2.82
N VAL A 19 12.19 -16.86 -2.45
CA VAL A 19 12.58 -16.50 -1.08
C VAL A 19 12.03 -15.12 -0.73
N TYR A 20 12.11 -14.16 -1.63
CA TYR A 20 11.54 -12.83 -1.44
C TYR A 20 10.03 -12.90 -1.17
N LEU A 21 9.26 -13.61 -1.99
CA LEU A 21 7.82 -13.76 -1.81
C LEU A 21 7.47 -14.45 -0.48
N SER A 22 8.22 -15.51 -0.12
CA SER A 22 8.02 -16.21 1.15
C SER A 22 8.27 -15.29 2.35
N ARG A 23 9.38 -14.56 2.35
CA ARG A 23 9.71 -13.61 3.43
C ARG A 23 8.68 -12.49 3.53
N GLN A 24 8.22 -11.97 2.39
CA GLN A 24 7.19 -10.93 2.36
C GLN A 24 5.86 -11.44 2.94
N SER A 25 5.46 -12.67 2.60
CA SER A 25 4.19 -13.25 3.07
C SER A 25 4.14 -13.50 4.58
N ILE A 26 5.27 -13.76 5.20
CA ILE A 26 5.37 -13.98 6.65
C ILE A 26 5.82 -12.72 7.43
N GLY A 27 6.02 -11.60 6.74
CA GLY A 27 6.44 -10.35 7.38
C GLY A 27 7.92 -10.32 7.83
N ASP A 28 8.77 -11.19 7.28
CA ASP A 28 10.20 -11.25 7.59
C ASP A 28 10.99 -10.19 6.80
N PHE A 29 10.73 -8.93 7.08
CA PHE A 29 11.44 -7.79 6.50
C PHE A 29 11.26 -6.54 7.37
N GLN A 30 12.22 -5.62 7.31
CA GLN A 30 12.07 -4.28 7.87
C GLN A 30 11.46 -3.34 6.83
N ILE A 31 12.03 -3.30 5.63
CA ILE A 31 11.51 -2.57 4.48
C ILE A 31 11.66 -3.48 3.26
N ALA A 32 10.57 -3.67 2.52
CA ALA A 32 10.59 -4.43 1.28
C ALA A 32 10.18 -3.56 0.09
N ARG A 33 10.87 -3.71 -1.05
CA ARG A 33 10.40 -3.13 -2.31
C ARG A 33 9.25 -3.95 -2.84
N ALA A 34 8.14 -3.32 -3.14
CA ALA A 34 6.98 -3.95 -3.74
C ALA A 34 6.45 -3.16 -4.92
N GLY A 35 5.60 -3.75 -5.72
CA GLY A 35 4.84 -3.09 -6.78
C GLY A 35 3.44 -3.67 -6.83
N TRP A 36 2.48 -2.87 -7.21
CA TRP A 36 1.10 -3.30 -7.42
C TRP A 36 0.60 -2.84 -8.78
N ILE A 37 -0.02 -3.74 -9.50
CA ILE A 37 -0.74 -3.44 -10.73
C ILE A 37 -2.22 -3.51 -10.37
N GLY A 38 -2.96 -2.41 -10.61
CA GLY A 38 -4.39 -2.38 -10.33
C GLY A 38 -5.13 -3.44 -11.14
N ASP A 39 -6.01 -4.19 -10.47
CA ASP A 39 -6.83 -5.23 -11.11
C ASP A 39 -7.89 -4.62 -12.05
N TYR A 40 -8.25 -3.37 -11.81
CA TYR A 40 -9.24 -2.59 -12.58
C TYR A 40 -8.94 -1.09 -12.47
N ILE A 41 -9.51 -0.30 -13.39
CA ILE A 41 -9.29 1.16 -13.47
C ILE A 41 -10.15 1.87 -12.43
N ASP A 42 -9.71 1.82 -11.17
CA ASP A 42 -10.37 2.51 -10.06
C ASP A 42 -9.39 2.64 -8.88
N PRO A 43 -9.38 3.78 -8.16
CA PRO A 43 -8.51 3.99 -7.00
C PRO A 43 -8.67 2.92 -5.91
N LYS A 44 -9.85 2.36 -5.77
CA LYS A 44 -10.14 1.30 -4.80
C LYS A 44 -9.26 0.06 -5.02
N SER A 45 -8.87 -0.26 -6.26
CA SER A 45 -7.96 -1.38 -6.56
C SER A 45 -6.61 -1.27 -5.83
N PHE A 46 -6.15 -0.04 -5.57
CA PHE A 46 -4.93 0.22 -4.81
C PHE A 46 -5.20 0.28 -3.30
N LEU A 47 -6.29 0.91 -2.89
CA LEU A 47 -6.60 1.06 -1.47
C LEU A 47 -7.05 -0.27 -0.83
N ASP A 48 -7.79 -1.11 -1.53
CA ASP A 48 -8.22 -2.44 -1.02
C ASP A 48 -7.04 -3.34 -0.62
N MET A 49 -5.86 -3.10 -1.19
CA MET A 49 -4.65 -3.84 -0.86
C MET A 49 -4.28 -3.73 0.63
N MET A 50 -4.58 -2.60 1.26
CA MET A 50 -4.15 -2.28 2.62
C MET A 50 -5.24 -2.50 3.68
N VAL A 51 -6.37 -3.10 3.31
CA VAL A 51 -7.44 -3.45 4.26
C VAL A 51 -6.91 -4.43 5.33
N THR A 52 -7.30 -4.20 6.57
CA THR A 52 -6.90 -5.03 7.70
C THR A 52 -7.20 -6.51 7.46
N GLY A 53 -6.20 -7.35 7.66
CA GLY A 53 -6.33 -8.81 7.57
C GLY A 53 -6.51 -9.37 6.16
N ARG A 54 -6.44 -8.55 5.11
CA ARG A 54 -6.44 -9.08 3.73
C ARG A 54 -5.07 -9.62 3.34
N GLY A 55 -5.06 -10.66 2.50
CA GLY A 55 -3.84 -11.37 2.10
C GLY A 55 -2.81 -10.53 1.35
N ASN A 56 -3.21 -9.40 0.77
CA ASN A 56 -2.30 -8.46 0.11
C ASN A 56 -1.67 -7.46 1.08
N ASN A 57 -2.25 -7.26 2.26
CA ASN A 57 -1.67 -6.44 3.32
C ASN A 57 -0.64 -7.27 4.11
N GLN A 58 0.58 -7.26 3.64
CA GLN A 58 1.69 -8.02 4.23
C GLN A 58 2.52 -7.18 5.21
N THR A 59 2.10 -5.95 5.49
CA THR A 59 2.80 -5.03 6.40
C THR A 59 2.44 -5.25 7.87
N GLY A 60 1.34 -5.94 8.14
CA GLY A 60 0.76 -6.05 9.49
C GLY A 60 0.04 -4.78 9.96
N TRP A 61 -0.01 -3.73 9.13
CA TRP A 61 -0.72 -2.51 9.45
C TRP A 61 -2.23 -2.74 9.52
N SER A 62 -2.88 -2.07 10.46
CA SER A 62 -4.32 -2.16 10.71
C SER A 62 -4.85 -0.81 11.15
N ASN A 63 -5.90 -0.33 10.50
CA ASN A 63 -6.58 0.89 10.88
C ASN A 63 -8.07 0.80 10.60
N LYS A 64 -8.85 0.68 11.66
CA LYS A 64 -10.31 0.54 11.57
C LYS A 64 -10.97 1.71 10.84
N THR A 65 -10.50 2.93 11.04
CA THR A 65 -11.07 4.12 10.40
C THR A 65 -10.84 4.08 8.88
N TYR A 66 -9.67 3.59 8.47
CA TYR A 66 -9.36 3.33 7.05
C TYR A 66 -10.35 2.33 6.45
N ASP A 67 -10.51 1.19 7.10
CA ASP A 67 -11.43 0.13 6.64
C ASP A 67 -12.87 0.64 6.55
N ASP A 68 -13.31 1.40 7.55
CA ASP A 68 -14.65 2.00 7.58
C ASP A 68 -14.87 2.99 6.41
N PHE A 69 -13.85 3.76 6.03
CA PHE A 69 -13.95 4.64 4.86
C PHE A 69 -14.08 3.85 3.54
N LEU A 70 -13.37 2.75 3.39
CA LEU A 70 -13.52 1.90 2.21
C LEU A 70 -14.91 1.26 2.13
N ILE A 71 -15.47 0.84 3.26
CA ILE A 71 -16.86 0.34 3.34
C ILE A 71 -17.85 1.46 2.97
N LYS A 72 -17.68 2.66 3.50
CA LYS A 72 -18.52 3.83 3.16
C LYS A 72 -18.42 4.16 1.67
N ALA A 73 -17.22 4.12 1.09
CA ALA A 73 -17.04 4.33 -0.34
C ALA A 73 -17.81 3.31 -1.18
N ALA A 74 -17.78 2.03 -0.79
CA ALA A 74 -18.52 0.97 -1.49
C ALA A 74 -20.04 1.15 -1.41
N ASN A 75 -20.55 1.72 -0.33
CA ASN A 75 -21.99 1.94 -0.09
C ASN A 75 -22.47 3.36 -0.47
N SER A 76 -21.62 4.18 -1.06
CA SER A 76 -21.96 5.55 -1.48
C SER A 76 -22.95 5.55 -2.64
N ARG A 77 -23.94 6.45 -2.58
CA ARG A 77 -24.97 6.58 -3.61
C ARG A 77 -24.54 7.47 -4.78
N THR A 78 -23.57 8.34 -4.56
CA THR A 78 -23.04 9.25 -5.57
C THR A 78 -21.54 9.08 -5.74
N GLU A 79 -21.04 9.33 -6.93
CA GLU A 79 -19.61 9.29 -7.22
C GLU A 79 -18.82 10.28 -6.35
N GLN A 80 -19.37 11.46 -6.14
CA GLN A 80 -18.75 12.49 -5.29
C GLN A 80 -18.56 12.01 -3.84
N GLN A 81 -19.58 11.39 -3.24
CA GLN A 81 -19.48 10.82 -1.90
C GLN A 81 -18.46 9.67 -1.87
N ARG A 82 -18.46 8.84 -2.91
CA ARG A 82 -17.53 7.73 -3.04
C ARG A 82 -16.09 8.22 -3.07
N PHE A 83 -15.76 9.17 -3.93
CA PHE A 83 -14.40 9.73 -4.01
C PHE A 83 -13.99 10.45 -2.74
N TYR A 84 -14.90 11.13 -2.06
CA TYR A 84 -14.62 11.74 -0.76
C TYR A 84 -14.15 10.68 0.27
N HIS A 85 -14.83 9.54 0.34
CA HIS A 85 -14.44 8.48 1.27
C HIS A 85 -13.13 7.81 0.87
N LEU A 86 -12.89 7.57 -0.42
CA LEU A 86 -11.60 7.05 -0.92
C LEU A 86 -10.45 8.01 -0.60
N TYR A 87 -10.65 9.31 -0.80
CA TYR A 87 -9.66 10.32 -0.44
C TYR A 87 -9.34 10.32 1.07
N LYS A 88 -10.36 10.17 1.93
CA LYS A 88 -10.13 10.07 3.38
C LYS A 88 -9.33 8.82 3.76
N ALA A 89 -9.60 7.69 3.13
CA ALA A 89 -8.81 6.48 3.33
C ALA A 89 -7.37 6.68 2.86
N GLU A 90 -7.16 7.20 1.66
CA GLU A 90 -5.83 7.49 1.12
C GLU A 90 -5.03 8.42 2.05
N LYS A 91 -5.67 9.46 2.58
CA LYS A 91 -5.01 10.37 3.52
C LYS A 91 -4.49 9.65 4.75
N ILE A 92 -5.27 8.76 5.35
CA ILE A 92 -4.83 7.96 6.51
C ILE A 92 -3.64 7.08 6.12
N LEU A 93 -3.72 6.41 4.96
CA LEU A 93 -2.66 5.56 4.46
C LEU A 93 -1.33 6.31 4.29
N ILE A 94 -1.39 7.52 3.74
CA ILE A 94 -0.20 8.35 3.53
C ILE A 94 0.31 8.94 4.85
N ASP A 95 -0.57 9.36 5.75
CA ASP A 95 -0.18 9.93 7.04
C ASP A 95 0.50 8.88 7.95
N GLU A 96 0.01 7.63 7.95
CA GLU A 96 0.58 6.54 8.76
C GLU A 96 1.69 5.75 8.06
N MET A 97 1.80 5.89 6.77
CA MET A 97 2.87 5.40 5.90
C MET A 97 3.25 3.90 6.08
N PRO A 98 2.29 2.96 6.10
CA PRO A 98 2.64 1.54 6.05
C PRO A 98 3.28 1.15 4.71
N ILE A 99 3.03 1.93 3.68
CA ILE A 99 3.70 1.90 2.37
C ILE A 99 4.20 3.30 2.02
N MET A 100 5.31 3.37 1.32
CA MET A 100 5.88 4.61 0.79
C MET A 100 5.76 4.59 -0.75
N PRO A 101 4.74 5.23 -1.34
CA PRO A 101 4.63 5.33 -2.79
C PRO A 101 5.79 6.12 -3.37
N ILE A 102 6.44 5.60 -4.41
CA ILE A 102 7.63 6.23 -5.01
C ILE A 102 7.32 6.72 -6.42
N TYR A 103 6.74 5.87 -7.26
CA TYR A 103 6.38 6.24 -8.63
C TYR A 103 5.35 5.27 -9.22
N THR A 104 4.71 5.72 -10.28
CA THR A 104 3.82 4.89 -11.09
C THR A 104 4.56 4.44 -12.35
N TYR A 105 4.50 3.14 -12.64
CA TYR A 105 5.06 2.61 -13.88
C TYR A 105 4.31 3.15 -15.10
N THR A 106 5.05 3.59 -16.09
CA THR A 106 4.52 3.89 -17.42
C THR A 106 4.87 2.75 -18.37
N ARG A 107 3.92 2.29 -19.17
CA ARG A 107 4.21 1.40 -20.29
C ARG A 107 4.49 2.27 -21.53
N ILE A 108 5.64 2.07 -22.14
CA ILE A 108 5.92 2.56 -23.49
C ILE A 108 5.43 1.45 -24.42
N TYR A 109 4.45 1.76 -25.24
CA TYR A 109 3.97 0.86 -26.30
C TYR A 109 4.76 1.07 -27.56
#